data_93cc68eac85eb1aa2267270104990481
#
_entry.id   93cc68eac85eb1aa2267270104990481
#
_cell.length_a   1.000
_cell.length_b   1.000
_cell.length_c   1.000
_cell.angle_alpha   90.00
_cell.angle_beta   90.00
_cell.angle_gamma   90.00
#
_symmetry.space_group_name_H-M   'P 1'
#
loop_
_entity.id
_entity.type
_entity.pdbx_description
1 polymer ?
#
loop_
_entity_poly.entity_id
_entity_poly.type
_entity_poly.pdbx_seq_one_letter_code
_entity_poly.pdbx_strand_id
1 'polypeptide(L)'
;VTTRSGYTEAVPTPPQDLLDEVVRRIVEGYGPVERILLFGSAARGEQDAYSDLDLIIIKQTSERFLRRLLAVPELPVEADVFVYTPEEFQRMLENENPFLMSALKDAIVIYPRPS
;
A
#
# COMPACT_ATOMS: atom_id res chain seq x y z
N VAL A 1 -24.95 10.09 -18.77
CA VAL A 1 -24.63 9.68 -18.44
C VAL A 1 -24.56 9.28 -18.39
N THR A 2 -24.50 9.64 -18.45
CA THR A 2 -24.18 9.20 -18.11
C THR A 2 -23.73 8.71 -18.07
N THR A 3 -23.60 9.02 -18.10
CA THR A 3 -22.96 8.54 -17.80
C THR A 3 -22.43 8.25 -17.68
N ARG A 4 -22.13 8.57 -17.67
CA ARG A 4 -21.36 8.27 -17.30
C ARG A 4 -20.78 8.18 -17.58
N SER A 5 -20.77 8.59 -17.71
CA SER A 5 -19.99 8.49 -17.70
C SER A 5 -19.34 8.37 -17.60
N GLY A 6 -19.34 8.53 -17.76
CA GLY A 6 -18.61 8.41 -17.35
C GLY A 6 -18.10 8.49 -17.25
N TYR A 7 -18.02 8.70 -17.15
CA TYR A 7 -17.40 8.75 -16.69
C TYR A 7 -16.73 8.74 -16.41
N THR A 8 -16.53 8.93 -16.67
CA THR A 8 -15.83 9.00 -16.21
C THR A 8 -15.38 9.13 -15.55
N GLU A 9 -15.52 9.45 -15.36
CA GLU A 9 -14.83 9.66 -14.53
C GLU A 9 -14.25 8.66 -13.85
N ALA A 10 -13.39 8.14 -14.16
CA ALA A 10 -12.74 7.09 -13.49
C ALA A 10 -12.24 7.59 -12.17
N VAL A 11 -12.44 6.82 -11.14
CA VAL A 11 -11.84 7.13 -9.86
C VAL A 11 -10.39 6.68 -9.95
N PRO A 12 -9.42 7.59 -9.88
CA PRO A 12 -8.04 7.22 -10.12
C PRO A 12 -7.43 6.34 -9.02
N THR A 13 -7.99 6.36 -7.81
CA THR A 13 -7.52 5.55 -6.69
C THR A 13 -8.73 4.97 -5.97
N PRO A 14 -8.53 3.98 -5.10
CA PRO A 14 -9.63 3.50 -4.25
C PRO A 14 -10.23 4.64 -3.45
N PRO A 15 -11.51 4.52 -3.06
CA PRO A 15 -12.14 5.55 -2.25
C PRO A 15 -11.31 5.85 -1.00
N GLN A 16 -11.26 7.12 -0.63
CA GLN A 16 -10.47 7.54 0.52
C GLN A 16 -10.91 6.85 1.81
N ASP A 17 -12.22 6.63 1.98
CA ASP A 17 -12.74 5.94 3.16
C ASP A 17 -12.17 4.54 3.27
N LEU A 18 -12.03 3.84 2.15
CA LEU A 18 -11.45 2.50 2.15
C LEU A 18 -9.99 2.53 2.55
N LEU A 19 -9.23 3.47 2.00
CA LEU A 19 -7.83 3.62 2.34
C LEU A 19 -7.67 4.00 3.81
N ASP A 20 -8.52 4.87 4.32
CA ASP A 20 -8.49 5.25 5.73
C ASP A 20 -8.72 4.03 6.63
N GLU A 21 -9.65 3.17 6.26
CA GLU A 21 -9.92 1.97 7.04
C GLU A 21 -8.74 1.00 6.98
N VAL A 22 -8.13 0.83 5.81
CA VAL A 22 -6.95 -0.02 5.66
C VAL A 22 -5.83 0.49 6.57
N VAL A 23 -5.54 1.79 6.51
CA VAL A 23 -4.50 2.40 7.33
C VAL A 23 -4.81 2.21 8.81
N ARG A 24 -6.05 2.46 9.22
CA ARG A 24 -6.44 2.32 10.62
C ARG A 24 -6.20 0.90 11.12
N ARG A 25 -6.61 -0.09 10.34
CA ARG A 25 -6.43 -1.48 10.75
C ARG A 25 -4.97 -1.86 10.88
N ILE A 26 -4.13 -1.41 9.96
CA ILE A 26 -2.71 -1.70 10.02
C ILE A 26 -2.07 -1.01 11.22
N VAL A 27 -2.34 0.28 11.39
CA VAL A 27 -1.71 1.05 12.46
C VAL A 27 -2.15 0.54 13.84
N GLU A 28 -3.43 0.23 14.00
CA GLU A 28 -3.94 -0.22 15.29
C GLU A 28 -3.65 -1.68 15.58
N GLY A 29 -3.62 -2.51 14.54
CA GLY A 29 -3.51 -3.96 14.73
C GLY A 29 -2.11 -4.52 14.56
N TYR A 30 -1.20 -3.79 13.93
CA TYR A 30 0.13 -4.31 13.62
C TYR A 30 1.22 -3.67 14.49
N GLY A 31 0.85 -2.72 15.34
CA GLY A 31 1.83 -2.00 16.16
C GLY A 31 2.45 -0.84 15.41
N PRO A 32 3.56 -0.30 15.91
CA PRO A 32 4.13 0.90 15.29
C PRO A 32 4.54 0.66 13.86
N VAL A 33 4.12 1.54 12.97
CA VAL A 33 4.40 1.49 11.55
C VAL A 33 4.93 2.87 11.14
N GLU A 34 6.03 2.91 10.39
CA GLU A 34 6.60 4.18 9.98
C GLU A 34 5.93 4.73 8.73
N ARG A 35 5.65 3.87 7.75
CA ARG A 35 5.02 4.30 6.51
C ARG A 35 4.23 3.17 5.88
N ILE A 36 3.22 3.56 5.12
CA ILE A 36 2.47 2.64 4.26
C ILE A 36 2.40 3.29 2.89
N LEU A 37 2.80 2.54 1.87
CA LEU A 37 2.78 2.99 0.49
C LEU A 37 1.77 2.15 -0.30
N LEU A 38 0.98 2.79 -1.12
CA LEU A 38 0.11 2.13 -2.09
C LEU A 38 0.80 2.20 -3.44
N PHE A 39 0.93 1.07 -4.14
CA PHE A 39 1.55 1.08 -5.45
C PHE A 39 0.75 0.21 -6.41
N GLY A 40 1.25 0.05 -7.62
CA GLY A 40 0.61 -0.80 -8.61
C GLY A 40 -0.61 -0.16 -9.25
N SER A 41 -1.51 -0.98 -9.77
CA SER A 41 -2.63 -0.49 -10.56
C SER A 41 -3.55 0.43 -9.76
N ALA A 42 -3.75 0.16 -8.47
CA ALA A 42 -4.61 1.00 -7.64
C ALA A 42 -4.03 2.41 -7.54
N ALA A 43 -2.71 2.53 -7.40
CA ALA A 43 -2.07 3.85 -7.30
C ALA A 43 -2.14 4.59 -8.62
N ARG A 44 -2.13 3.87 -9.74
CA ARG A 44 -2.20 4.49 -11.06
C ARG A 44 -3.61 4.82 -11.52
N GLY A 45 -4.62 4.41 -10.75
CA GLY A 45 -5.99 4.63 -11.14
C GLY A 45 -6.49 3.68 -12.22
N GLU A 46 -5.83 2.54 -12.38
CA GLU A 46 -6.18 1.54 -13.39
C GLU A 46 -6.94 0.37 -12.81
N GLN A 47 -7.19 0.42 -11.51
CA GLN A 47 -7.80 -0.68 -10.78
C GLN A 47 -9.31 -0.71 -11.04
N ASP A 48 -9.86 -1.90 -11.22
CA ASP A 48 -11.30 -2.05 -11.16
C ASP A 48 -11.70 -2.38 -9.71
N ALA A 49 -13.01 -2.52 -9.48
CA ALA A 49 -13.54 -2.66 -8.13
C ALA A 49 -13.09 -3.93 -7.42
N TYR A 50 -12.55 -4.89 -8.15
CA TYR A 50 -12.20 -6.19 -7.61
C TYR A 50 -10.70 -6.43 -7.56
N SER A 51 -9.91 -5.47 -7.99
CA SER A 51 -8.45 -5.63 -7.97
C SER A 51 -7.93 -5.56 -6.55
N ASP A 52 -6.87 -6.33 -6.27
CA ASP A 52 -6.20 -6.29 -4.98
C ASP A 52 -5.42 -4.99 -4.85
N LEU A 53 -5.26 -4.54 -3.62
CA LEU A 53 -4.34 -3.44 -3.34
C LEU A 53 -2.92 -3.99 -3.24
N ASP A 54 -1.95 -3.18 -3.63
CA ASP A 54 -0.53 -3.50 -3.46
C ASP A 54 0.04 -2.54 -2.44
N LEU A 55 0.52 -3.06 -1.33
CA LEU A 55 0.96 -2.23 -0.20
C LEU A 55 2.39 -2.57 0.22
N ILE A 56 3.16 -1.54 0.53
CA ILE A 56 4.44 -1.69 1.19
C ILE A 56 4.30 -1.06 2.57
N ILE A 57 4.58 -1.84 3.61
CA ILE A 57 4.57 -1.36 4.99
C ILE A 57 6.01 -1.30 5.47
N ILE A 58 6.40 -0.15 6.01
CA ILE A 58 7.73 0.02 6.58
C ILE A 58 7.59 0.12 8.08
N LYS A 59 8.17 -0.84 8.78
CA LYS A 59 8.12 -0.88 10.24
C LYS A 59 9.36 -1.55 10.79
N GLN A 60 9.75 -1.14 11.97
CA GLN A 60 10.86 -1.79 12.66
C GLN A 60 10.38 -3.12 13.23
N THR A 61 11.10 -4.19 12.92
CA THR A 61 10.74 -5.51 13.42
C THR A 61 11.96 -6.42 13.34
N SER A 62 12.06 -7.36 14.26
CA SER A 62 13.09 -8.40 14.22
C SER A 62 12.57 -9.69 13.60
N GLU A 63 11.30 -9.74 13.24
CA GLU A 63 10.73 -10.94 12.64
C GLU A 63 11.24 -11.13 11.22
N ARG A 64 11.32 -12.41 10.81
CA ARG A 64 11.66 -12.73 9.44
C ARG A 64 10.51 -12.38 8.51
N PHE A 65 10.82 -12.21 7.24
CA PHE A 65 9.89 -11.68 6.25
C PHE A 65 8.53 -12.42 6.26
N LEU A 66 8.56 -13.75 6.21
CA LEU A 66 7.30 -14.49 6.18
C LEU A 66 6.49 -14.34 7.46
N ARG A 67 7.18 -14.26 8.61
CA ARG A 67 6.50 -14.05 9.87
C ARG A 67 5.79 -12.71 9.92
N ARG A 68 6.41 -11.70 9.34
CA ARG A 68 5.80 -10.38 9.28
C ARG A 68 4.46 -10.43 8.60
N LEU A 69 4.37 -11.18 7.50
CA LEU A 69 3.12 -11.29 6.75
C LEU A 69 2.02 -11.96 7.55
N LEU A 70 2.38 -12.94 8.37
CA LEU A 70 1.39 -13.64 9.20
C LEU A 70 0.79 -12.74 10.27
N ALA A 71 1.49 -11.68 10.65
CA ALA A 71 1.03 -10.76 11.69
C ALA A 71 0.21 -9.60 11.15
N VAL A 72 0.12 -9.46 9.82
CA VAL A 72 -0.68 -8.38 9.23
C VAL A 72 -2.15 -8.61 9.58
N PRO A 73 -2.84 -7.60 10.11
CA PRO A 73 -4.25 -7.76 10.46
C PRO A 73 -5.11 -7.97 9.23
N GLU A 74 -6.29 -8.50 9.45
CA GLU A 74 -7.25 -8.68 8.38
C GLU A 74 -7.68 -7.31 7.87
N LEU A 75 -7.69 -7.16 6.55
CA LEU A 75 -8.03 -5.89 5.91
C LEU A 75 -9.41 -5.99 5.26
N PRO A 76 -10.07 -4.86 5.03
CA PRO A 76 -11.41 -4.89 4.43
C PRO A 76 -11.45 -5.28 2.96
N VAL A 77 -10.28 -5.39 2.34
CA VAL A 77 -10.15 -5.81 0.93
C VAL A 77 -8.94 -6.70 0.81
N GLU A 78 -8.89 -7.47 -0.28
CA GLU A 78 -7.71 -8.26 -0.59
C GLU A 78 -6.53 -7.35 -0.88
N ALA A 79 -5.37 -7.72 -0.38
CA ALA A 79 -4.18 -6.92 -0.57
C ALA A 79 -2.94 -7.80 -0.59
N ASP A 80 -2.02 -7.45 -1.48
CA ASP A 80 -0.67 -8.01 -1.47
C ASP A 80 0.19 -7.08 -0.63
N VAL A 81 0.73 -7.59 0.45
CA VAL A 81 1.44 -6.77 1.42
C VAL A 81 2.90 -7.18 1.51
N PHE A 82 3.79 -6.20 1.45
CA PHE A 82 5.23 -6.40 1.59
C PHE A 82 5.70 -5.56 2.77
N VAL A 83 6.34 -6.20 3.74
CA VAL A 83 6.75 -5.52 4.97
C VAL A 83 8.26 -5.49 5.04
N TYR A 84 8.83 -4.30 5.10
CA TYR A 84 10.27 -4.09 5.18
C TYR A 84 10.61 -3.24 6.40
N THR A 85 11.79 -3.49 6.97
CA THR A 85 12.31 -2.55 7.96
C THR A 85 12.85 -1.32 7.24
N PRO A 86 13.02 -0.20 7.96
CA PRO A 86 13.61 0.99 7.34
C PRO A 86 14.99 0.70 6.74
N GLU A 87 15.79 -0.13 7.42
CA GLU A 87 17.12 -0.47 6.94
C GLU A 87 17.06 -1.30 5.66
N GLU A 88 16.15 -2.28 5.62
CA GLU A 88 15.97 -3.08 4.41
C GLU A 88 15.52 -2.21 3.25
N PHE A 89 14.57 -1.34 3.51
CA PHE A 89 14.03 -0.46 2.47
C PHE A 89 15.13 0.44 1.92
N GLN A 90 15.93 1.04 2.81
CA GLN A 90 17.04 1.90 2.40
C GLN A 90 18.06 1.14 1.56
N ARG A 91 18.39 -0.09 1.99
CA ARG A 91 19.35 -0.91 1.24
C ARG A 91 18.83 -1.27 -0.14
N MET A 92 17.53 -1.57 -0.23
CA MET A 92 16.92 -1.86 -1.52
C MET A 92 16.95 -0.64 -2.45
N LEU A 93 16.76 0.55 -1.89
CA LEU A 93 16.89 1.78 -2.68
C LEU A 93 18.31 1.96 -3.20
N GLU A 94 19.28 1.77 -2.32
CA GLU A 94 20.69 1.95 -2.68
C GLU A 94 21.13 0.95 -3.75
N ASN A 95 20.60 -0.26 -3.70
CA ASN A 95 20.93 -1.31 -4.66
C ASN A 95 20.04 -1.28 -5.88
N GLU A 96 19.16 -0.30 -6.00
CA GLU A 96 18.23 -0.17 -7.13
C GLU A 96 17.49 -1.48 -7.37
N ASN A 97 16.94 -2.04 -6.31
CA ASN A 97 16.17 -3.28 -6.39
C ASN A 97 15.07 -3.15 -7.44
N PRO A 98 15.01 -4.06 -8.43
CA PRO A 98 14.07 -3.90 -9.55
C PRO A 98 12.61 -3.84 -9.12
N PHE A 99 12.21 -4.66 -8.14
CA PHE A 99 10.85 -4.61 -7.63
C PHE A 99 10.55 -3.23 -7.06
N LEU A 100 11.45 -2.74 -6.21
CA LEU A 100 11.22 -1.46 -5.56
C LEU A 100 11.25 -0.30 -6.53
N MET A 101 12.18 -0.34 -7.49
CA MET A 101 12.24 0.72 -8.50
C MET A 101 10.95 0.79 -9.29
N SER A 102 10.40 -0.37 -9.66
CA SER A 102 9.13 -0.41 -10.37
C SER A 102 7.98 0.09 -9.51
N ALA A 103 7.91 -0.39 -8.27
CA ALA A 103 6.81 -0.02 -7.37
C ALA A 103 6.79 1.48 -7.10
N LEU A 104 7.97 2.07 -6.91
CA LEU A 104 8.04 3.48 -6.52
C LEU A 104 7.75 4.45 -7.64
N LYS A 105 7.66 3.99 -8.88
CA LYS A 105 7.31 4.88 -9.97
C LYS A 105 5.96 5.55 -9.76
N ASP A 106 5.02 4.82 -9.19
CA ASP A 106 3.65 5.31 -9.03
C ASP A 106 3.18 5.28 -7.58
N ALA A 107 4.07 4.97 -6.64
CA ALA A 107 3.67 4.78 -5.25
C ALA A 107 3.14 6.06 -4.62
N ILE A 108 2.13 5.90 -3.80
CA ILE A 108 1.51 6.98 -3.04
C ILE A 108 1.66 6.67 -1.56
N VAL A 109 2.15 7.65 -0.79
CA VAL A 109 2.22 7.48 0.67
C VAL A 109 0.82 7.66 1.23
N ILE A 110 0.28 6.60 1.83
CA ILE A 110 -1.04 6.70 2.45
C ILE A 110 -0.95 6.79 3.97
N TYR A 111 0.21 6.55 4.54
CA TYR A 111 0.46 6.76 5.97
C TYR A 111 1.94 7.08 6.19
N PRO A 112 2.29 8.09 6.95
CA PRO A 112 1.35 9.08 7.50
C PRO A 112 0.72 9.89 6.38
N ARG A 113 -0.49 10.41 6.66
CA ARG A 113 -1.20 11.17 5.65
C ARG A 113 -0.40 12.41 5.28
N PRO A 114 -0.19 12.66 3.99
CA PRO A 114 0.52 13.88 3.58
C PRO A 114 -0.26 15.12 4.00
N SER A 115 0.48 16.14 4.41
CA SER A 115 -0.13 17.41 4.81
C SER A 115 -0.43 18.27 3.61
#